data_3e2fe1636021034eceeb472f4cdc76e2
#
_entry.id   3e2fe1636021034eceeb472f4cdc76e2
#
_cell.length_a   1.000
_cell.length_b   1.000
_cell.length_c   1.000
_cell.angle_alpha   90.00
_cell.angle_beta   90.00
_cell.angle_gamma   90.00
#
_symmetry.space_group_name_H-M   'P 1'
#
loop_
_entity.id
_entity.type
_entity.pdbx_description
1 polymer ?
#
loop_
_entity_poly.entity_id
_entity_poly.type
_entity_poly.pdbx_seq_one_letter_code
_entity_poly.pdbx_strand_id
1 'polypeptide(L)'
;MDYGIAIPSYIDAWKDVQAAEKAGFTHAWFFDSQLIYSDVWATMALAAQNTNRIKLGTLVAIPSNRIVPVTAAAAATINKLAPGRVIVGIGTGYTGRNTMGLPALKMKEFKTYVSQLKGLLDGKDVLFQEGDKERWIKLIHSKENSGRDDFYNIEDPIPVMVAANGPKGQEIVGEISDGWITTGRSLNVPEGIPKIMESAKRSGNSFDRFGGNATKPYVTVLTSSCVLREGEAVSSERVLRNVGPTLVPGVHAMWESSFGPGSNLGISNSSIAEDYDKYIKEYGDKKNPSTPPDRRYLDVHEGHYAYLKEGEEKFVSNDLIARTLTGTPIEISEKLDYLESIGVNNVALSVVDSRSAQELIKDFGEKIISERTGL
;
A
#
# COMPACT_ATOMS: atom_id res chain seq x y z
N MET A 1 7.61 -2.60 17.62
CA MET A 1 7.01 -2.67 16.25
C MET A 1 5.76 -1.83 16.20
N ASP A 2 5.51 -1.11 15.08
CA ASP A 2 4.28 -0.39 14.83
C ASP A 2 3.24 -1.30 14.13
N TYR A 3 1.96 -1.08 14.42
CA TYR A 3 0.85 -1.84 13.85
C TYR A 3 -0.03 -0.94 13.01
N GLY A 4 -0.19 -1.27 11.74
CA GLY A 4 -1.00 -0.52 10.79
C GLY A 4 -2.19 -1.34 10.31
N ILE A 5 -3.35 -0.70 10.13
CA ILE A 5 -4.46 -1.26 9.38
C ILE A 5 -4.42 -0.72 7.95
N ALA A 6 -4.51 -1.59 6.95
CA ALA A 6 -4.54 -1.21 5.53
C ALA A 6 -5.95 -1.41 4.97
N ILE A 7 -6.63 -0.29 4.68
CA ILE A 7 -8.07 -0.21 4.44
C ILE A 7 -8.36 0.17 2.98
N PRO A 8 -9.31 -0.50 2.30
CA PRO A 8 -9.89 0.03 1.08
C PRO A 8 -10.42 1.46 1.31
N SER A 9 -10.20 2.36 0.37
CA SER A 9 -10.72 3.72 0.47
C SER A 9 -12.23 3.72 0.21
N TYR A 10 -13.04 3.97 1.26
CA TYR A 10 -14.48 4.17 1.20
C TYR A 10 -14.91 5.26 2.20
N ILE A 11 -16.05 5.91 1.94
CA ILE A 11 -16.43 7.14 2.67
C ILE A 11 -16.48 6.94 4.19
N ASP A 12 -17.00 5.82 4.66
CA ASP A 12 -17.14 5.54 6.10
C ASP A 12 -15.89 4.90 6.74
N ALA A 13 -14.78 4.72 5.99
CA ALA A 13 -13.54 4.12 6.50
C ALA A 13 -13.00 4.81 7.76
N TRP A 14 -13.27 6.10 7.94
CA TRP A 14 -12.87 6.84 9.13
C TRP A 14 -13.41 6.25 10.44
N LYS A 15 -14.56 5.55 10.42
CA LYS A 15 -15.15 4.87 11.59
C LYS A 15 -14.25 3.70 12.03
N ASP A 16 -13.78 2.92 11.06
CA ASP A 16 -12.88 1.80 11.32
C ASP A 16 -11.49 2.30 11.72
N VAL A 17 -10.99 3.40 11.13
CA VAL A 17 -9.74 4.04 11.54
C VAL A 17 -9.81 4.56 12.97
N GLN A 18 -10.93 5.18 13.37
CA GLN A 18 -11.14 5.63 14.75
C GLN A 18 -11.18 4.45 15.74
N ALA A 19 -11.81 3.34 15.34
CA ALA A 19 -11.81 2.11 16.14
C ALA A 19 -10.40 1.50 16.26
N ALA A 20 -9.63 1.48 15.17
CA ALA A 20 -8.24 1.02 15.15
C ALA A 20 -7.35 1.87 16.06
N GLU A 21 -7.50 3.22 16.02
CA GLU A 21 -6.78 4.12 16.93
C GLU A 21 -7.04 3.79 18.41
N LYS A 22 -8.30 3.50 18.76
CA LYS A 22 -8.69 3.12 20.12
C LYS A 22 -8.12 1.75 20.54
N ALA A 23 -7.98 0.83 19.58
CA ALA A 23 -7.42 -0.51 19.80
C ALA A 23 -5.88 -0.55 19.77
N GLY A 24 -5.20 0.60 19.69
CA GLY A 24 -3.74 0.68 19.77
C GLY A 24 -3.00 0.59 18.43
N PHE A 25 -3.70 0.58 17.30
CA PHE A 25 -3.05 0.72 16.00
C PHE A 25 -2.38 2.10 15.88
N THR A 26 -1.19 2.12 15.30
CA THR A 26 -0.36 3.33 15.14
C THR A 26 -0.49 3.98 13.78
N HIS A 27 -0.89 3.20 12.76
CA HIS A 27 -1.00 3.64 11.37
C HIS A 27 -2.32 3.18 10.74
N ALA A 28 -2.89 4.02 9.88
CA ALA A 28 -3.94 3.66 8.94
C ALA A 28 -3.45 3.95 7.52
N TRP A 29 -3.49 2.93 6.68
CA TRP A 29 -3.02 2.95 5.31
C TRP A 29 -4.19 2.82 4.35
N PHE A 30 -4.30 3.70 3.35
CA PHE A 30 -5.41 3.76 2.42
C PHE A 30 -4.97 3.38 1.00
N PHE A 31 -5.74 2.50 0.35
CA PHE A 31 -5.46 2.09 -1.03
C PHE A 31 -5.91 3.16 -2.03
N ASP A 32 -5.07 3.43 -3.05
CA ASP A 32 -5.36 4.36 -4.16
C ASP A 32 -5.47 3.58 -5.49
N SER A 33 -6.66 3.05 -5.78
CA SER A 33 -6.96 2.37 -7.05
C SER A 33 -8.27 2.92 -7.60
N GLN A 34 -8.16 3.88 -8.50
CA GLN A 34 -9.22 4.80 -8.95
C GLN A 34 -10.47 4.15 -9.56
N LEU A 35 -10.39 2.90 -10.04
CA LEU A 35 -11.53 2.17 -10.61
C LEU A 35 -12.11 1.12 -9.66
N ILE A 36 -11.52 0.98 -8.46
CA ILE A 36 -11.91 -0.02 -7.47
C ILE A 36 -12.46 0.66 -6.21
N TYR A 37 -11.83 1.76 -5.78
CA TYR A 37 -12.11 2.43 -4.51
C TYR A 37 -12.51 3.89 -4.69
N SER A 38 -13.04 4.50 -3.61
CA SER A 38 -13.25 5.94 -3.52
C SER A 38 -11.92 6.70 -3.57
N ASP A 39 -11.97 8.02 -3.79
CA ASP A 39 -10.77 8.87 -3.79
C ASP A 39 -10.04 8.80 -2.44
N VAL A 40 -8.76 8.47 -2.48
CA VAL A 40 -7.94 8.23 -1.29
C VAL A 40 -7.77 9.48 -0.44
N TRP A 41 -7.61 10.65 -1.05
CA TRP A 41 -7.38 11.90 -0.32
C TRP A 41 -8.66 12.40 0.37
N ALA A 42 -9.81 12.26 -0.27
CA ALA A 42 -11.11 12.55 0.35
C ALA A 42 -11.35 11.62 1.57
N THR A 43 -11.05 10.34 1.43
CA THR A 43 -11.18 9.36 2.52
C THR A 43 -10.21 9.67 3.67
N MET A 44 -8.95 10.01 3.36
CA MET A 44 -7.97 10.41 4.37
C MET A 44 -8.36 11.70 5.09
N ALA A 45 -8.98 12.68 4.40
CA ALA A 45 -9.46 13.92 5.04
C ALA A 45 -10.52 13.63 6.10
N LEU A 46 -11.46 12.72 5.82
CA LEU A 46 -12.47 12.30 6.79
C LEU A 46 -11.82 11.59 7.99
N ALA A 47 -10.83 10.72 7.77
CA ALA A 47 -10.09 10.07 8.84
C ALA A 47 -9.28 11.08 9.66
N ALA A 48 -8.63 12.05 9.02
CA ALA A 48 -7.86 13.11 9.69
C ALA A 48 -8.71 13.93 10.68
N GLN A 49 -9.96 14.26 10.29
CA GLN A 49 -10.91 14.99 11.12
C GLN A 49 -11.44 14.19 12.32
N ASN A 50 -11.47 12.87 12.22
CA ASN A 50 -12.11 11.99 13.20
C ASN A 50 -11.13 11.18 14.06
N THR A 51 -9.82 11.45 13.96
CA THR A 51 -8.75 10.79 14.72
C THR A 51 -7.75 11.81 15.27
N ASN A 52 -6.96 11.44 16.29
CA ASN A 52 -6.08 12.38 16.97
C ASN A 52 -4.59 11.98 16.96
N ARG A 53 -4.25 10.70 16.87
CA ARG A 53 -2.89 10.17 17.04
C ARG A 53 -2.41 9.29 15.90
N ILE A 54 -3.31 8.47 15.35
CA ILE A 54 -2.99 7.50 14.31
C ILE A 54 -2.42 8.21 13.08
N LYS A 55 -1.30 7.70 12.56
CA LYS A 55 -0.71 8.21 11.32
C LYS A 55 -1.54 7.74 10.14
N LEU A 56 -1.68 8.60 9.13
CA LEU A 56 -2.52 8.38 7.95
C LEU A 56 -1.65 8.35 6.71
N GLY A 57 -1.63 7.23 6.01
CA GLY A 57 -0.77 7.06 4.84
C GLY A 57 -1.49 6.50 3.62
N THR A 58 -1.00 6.81 2.43
CA THR A 58 -1.42 6.10 1.22
C THR A 58 -0.63 4.80 1.05
N LEU A 59 -1.29 3.72 0.60
CA LEU A 59 -0.65 2.41 0.38
C LEU A 59 -1.14 1.74 -0.91
N VAL A 60 -0.76 2.29 -2.04
CA VAL A 60 0.13 3.42 -2.27
C VAL A 60 -0.49 4.39 -3.28
N ALA A 61 -0.19 5.68 -3.17
CA ALA A 61 -0.54 6.65 -4.21
C ALA A 61 0.16 6.31 -5.53
N ILE A 62 -0.47 6.65 -6.65
CA ILE A 62 0.01 6.32 -7.99
C ILE A 62 0.28 7.61 -8.78
N PRO A 63 1.51 7.83 -9.28
CA PRO A 63 1.86 9.05 -10.02
C PRO A 63 0.97 9.34 -11.23
N SER A 64 0.49 8.31 -11.94
CA SER A 64 -0.38 8.49 -13.11
C SER A 64 -1.80 8.94 -12.78
N ASN A 65 -2.23 8.84 -11.52
CA ASN A 65 -3.57 9.26 -11.13
C ASN A 65 -3.69 10.78 -10.98
N ARG A 66 -2.57 11.42 -10.63
CA ARG A 66 -2.52 12.87 -10.38
C ARG A 66 -1.14 13.41 -10.73
N ILE A 67 -1.06 14.55 -11.41
CA ILE A 67 0.23 15.24 -11.60
C ILE A 67 0.81 15.65 -10.26
N VAL A 68 2.13 15.75 -10.18
CA VAL A 68 2.86 15.90 -8.91
C VAL A 68 2.42 17.07 -8.03
N PRO A 69 2.12 18.29 -8.57
CA PRO A 69 1.67 19.40 -7.72
C PRO A 69 0.30 19.13 -7.07
N VAL A 70 -0.58 18.34 -7.72
CA VAL A 70 -1.89 17.97 -7.15
C VAL A 70 -1.70 17.01 -5.98
N THR A 71 -0.81 16.03 -6.09
CA THR A 71 -0.49 15.12 -4.99
C THR A 71 0.16 15.84 -3.83
N ALA A 72 1.12 16.75 -4.10
CA ALA A 72 1.77 17.55 -3.06
C ALA A 72 0.76 18.44 -2.32
N ALA A 73 -0.13 19.14 -3.06
CA ALA A 73 -1.17 19.96 -2.46
C ALA A 73 -2.15 19.13 -1.61
N ALA A 74 -2.58 17.96 -2.10
CA ALA A 74 -3.47 17.06 -1.35
C ALA A 74 -2.83 16.60 -0.03
N ALA A 75 -1.58 16.09 -0.08
CA ALA A 75 -0.85 15.66 1.11
C ALA A 75 -0.68 16.80 2.13
N ALA A 76 -0.24 17.97 1.67
CA ALA A 76 -0.05 19.15 2.53
C ALA A 76 -1.38 19.68 3.12
N THR A 77 -2.50 19.56 2.38
CA THR A 77 -3.84 19.89 2.88
C THR A 77 -4.28 18.92 3.98
N ILE A 78 -4.10 17.61 3.79
CA ILE A 78 -4.40 16.63 4.84
C ILE A 78 -3.49 16.85 6.07
N ASN A 79 -2.22 17.20 5.84
CA ASN A 79 -1.30 17.50 6.93
C ASN A 79 -1.69 18.77 7.72
N LYS A 80 -2.47 19.68 7.12
CA LYS A 80 -3.09 20.80 7.83
C LYS A 80 -4.20 20.34 8.79
N LEU A 81 -4.96 19.31 8.40
CA LEU A 81 -5.99 18.69 9.25
C LEU A 81 -5.37 17.78 10.33
N ALA A 82 -4.26 17.15 10.03
CA ALA A 82 -3.59 16.15 10.87
C ALA A 82 -2.07 16.41 10.93
N PRO A 83 -1.62 17.49 11.61
CA PRO A 83 -0.22 17.93 11.62
C PRO A 83 0.73 16.80 12.04
N GLY A 84 1.76 16.52 11.22
CA GLY A 84 2.79 15.53 11.47
C GLY A 84 2.31 14.06 11.46
N ARG A 85 1.06 13.82 11.04
CA ARG A 85 0.48 12.46 10.97
C ARG A 85 0.37 11.91 9.55
N VAL A 86 0.69 12.68 8.51
CA VAL A 86 0.53 12.28 7.12
C VAL A 86 1.80 11.62 6.57
N ILE A 87 1.63 10.53 5.83
CA ILE A 87 2.68 9.80 5.12
C ILE A 87 2.23 9.59 3.68
N VAL A 88 3.11 9.84 2.72
CA VAL A 88 2.83 9.49 1.33
C VAL A 88 3.58 8.21 0.96
N GLY A 89 2.90 7.08 1.01
CA GLY A 89 3.38 5.87 0.37
C GLY A 89 3.08 5.94 -1.13
N ILE A 90 4.09 5.68 -1.99
CA ILE A 90 3.97 5.83 -3.42
C ILE A 90 4.57 4.64 -4.18
N GLY A 91 3.92 4.23 -5.26
CA GLY A 91 4.35 3.08 -6.07
C GLY A 91 4.09 3.30 -7.55
N THR A 92 4.60 2.39 -8.39
CA THR A 92 4.49 2.47 -9.86
C THR A 92 3.09 2.24 -10.41
N GLY A 93 2.13 1.86 -9.56
CA GLY A 93 0.72 1.75 -9.93
C GLY A 93 0.34 0.42 -10.56
N TYR A 94 0.82 -0.69 -10.01
CA TYR A 94 0.52 -2.01 -10.55
C TYR A 94 -1.00 -2.24 -10.68
N THR A 95 -1.75 -2.32 -9.58
CA THR A 95 -3.21 -2.56 -9.59
C THR A 95 -3.97 -1.47 -10.35
N GLY A 96 -3.81 -0.20 -9.95
CA GLY A 96 -4.59 0.89 -10.52
C GLY A 96 -4.32 1.15 -12.00
N ARG A 97 -3.18 0.73 -12.53
CA ARG A 97 -2.89 0.82 -13.98
C ARG A 97 -3.38 -0.42 -14.74
N ASN A 98 -3.24 -1.61 -14.17
CA ASN A 98 -3.74 -2.83 -14.81
C ASN A 98 -5.26 -2.81 -14.96
N THR A 99 -5.99 -2.23 -14.01
CA THR A 99 -7.45 -2.00 -14.16
C THR A 99 -7.82 -1.09 -15.34
N MET A 100 -6.87 -0.32 -15.86
CA MET A 100 -7.01 0.47 -17.09
C MET A 100 -6.39 -0.23 -18.32
N GLY A 101 -5.90 -1.45 -18.20
CA GLY A 101 -5.17 -2.15 -19.26
C GLY A 101 -3.80 -1.52 -19.57
N LEU A 102 -3.18 -0.84 -18.61
CA LEU A 102 -1.91 -0.15 -18.77
C LEU A 102 -0.81 -0.77 -17.90
N PRO A 103 0.43 -0.86 -18.39
CA PRO A 103 1.56 -1.35 -17.60
C PRO A 103 1.92 -0.39 -16.47
N ALA A 104 2.64 -0.86 -15.46
CA ALA A 104 3.25 -0.04 -14.43
C ALA A 104 4.13 1.06 -15.03
N LEU A 105 4.30 2.18 -14.32
CA LEU A 105 5.14 3.28 -14.77
C LEU A 105 6.60 2.87 -14.93
N LYS A 106 7.28 3.48 -15.92
CA LYS A 106 8.71 3.31 -16.09
C LYS A 106 9.47 3.87 -14.89
N MET A 107 10.52 3.19 -14.46
CA MET A 107 11.28 3.57 -13.26
C MET A 107 11.88 4.98 -13.33
N LYS A 108 12.26 5.46 -14.51
CA LYS A 108 12.77 6.83 -14.70
C LYS A 108 11.69 7.89 -14.42
N GLU A 109 10.49 7.69 -14.97
CA GLU A 109 9.33 8.58 -14.76
C GLU A 109 8.91 8.57 -13.29
N PHE A 110 8.87 7.37 -12.70
CA PHE A 110 8.57 7.19 -11.29
C PHE A 110 9.56 7.93 -10.38
N LYS A 111 10.87 7.76 -10.60
CA LYS A 111 11.92 8.45 -9.84
C LYS A 111 11.80 9.98 -9.96
N THR A 112 11.58 10.50 -11.17
CA THR A 112 11.38 11.95 -11.40
C THR A 112 10.20 12.46 -10.57
N TYR A 113 9.06 11.77 -10.63
CA TYR A 113 7.87 12.15 -9.87
C TYR A 113 8.13 12.16 -8.35
N VAL A 114 8.76 11.13 -7.80
CA VAL A 114 9.08 11.05 -6.37
C VAL A 114 10.01 12.18 -5.94
N SER A 115 11.04 12.47 -6.75
CA SER A 115 11.97 13.59 -6.48
C SER A 115 11.27 14.94 -6.46
N GLN A 116 10.38 15.18 -7.45
CA GLN A 116 9.58 16.40 -7.52
C GLN A 116 8.61 16.50 -6.34
N LEU A 117 7.93 15.41 -5.98
CA LEU A 117 7.01 15.36 -4.84
C LEU A 117 7.72 15.73 -3.54
N LYS A 118 8.86 15.10 -3.26
CA LYS A 118 9.66 15.45 -2.06
C LYS A 118 10.09 16.92 -2.08
N GLY A 119 10.59 17.40 -3.21
CA GLY A 119 10.99 18.81 -3.34
C GLY A 119 9.84 19.77 -3.03
N LEU A 120 8.63 19.52 -3.56
CA LEU A 120 7.45 20.34 -3.26
C LEU A 120 7.05 20.28 -1.78
N LEU A 121 7.08 19.09 -1.16
CA LEU A 121 6.77 18.90 0.26
C LEU A 121 7.87 19.45 1.18
N ASP A 122 9.07 19.70 0.64
CA ASP A 122 10.18 20.40 1.31
C ASP A 122 10.12 21.94 1.12
N GLY A 123 9.07 22.46 0.49
CA GLY A 123 8.94 23.89 0.17
C GLY A 123 9.86 24.39 -0.94
N LYS A 124 10.54 23.48 -1.65
CA LYS A 124 11.52 23.81 -2.70
C LYS A 124 10.85 24.10 -4.04
N ASP A 125 11.54 24.89 -4.87
CA ASP A 125 11.25 24.97 -6.29
C ASP A 125 11.68 23.66 -6.98
N VAL A 126 10.82 23.12 -7.85
CA VAL A 126 11.11 21.93 -8.64
C VAL A 126 10.87 22.19 -10.12
N LEU A 127 11.69 21.60 -10.98
CA LEU A 127 11.48 21.65 -12.41
C LEU A 127 10.40 20.66 -12.81
N PHE A 128 9.29 21.14 -13.38
CA PHE A 128 8.15 20.34 -13.85
C PHE A 128 8.05 20.40 -15.36
N GLN A 129 7.85 19.24 -15.98
CA GLN A 129 7.69 19.11 -17.42
C GLN A 129 6.29 18.66 -17.78
N GLU A 130 5.67 19.35 -18.74
CA GLU A 130 4.41 18.96 -19.36
C GLU A 130 4.54 19.11 -20.89
N GLY A 131 4.54 17.97 -21.58
CA GLY A 131 4.85 17.93 -23.02
C GLY A 131 6.28 18.41 -23.29
N ASP A 132 6.41 19.43 -24.11
CA ASP A 132 7.67 20.11 -24.49
C ASP A 132 8.05 21.31 -23.61
N LYS A 133 7.21 21.61 -22.60
CA LYS A 133 7.41 22.78 -21.73
C LYS A 133 7.97 22.39 -20.38
N GLU A 134 9.05 23.05 -19.97
CA GLU A 134 9.62 22.97 -18.63
C GLU A 134 9.42 24.27 -17.87
N ARG A 135 8.99 24.19 -16.61
CA ARG A 135 8.76 25.35 -15.74
C ARG A 135 9.12 25.00 -14.29
N TRP A 136 9.66 25.97 -13.57
CA TRP A 136 9.81 25.90 -12.14
C TRP A 136 8.46 26.08 -11.46
N ILE A 137 8.13 25.18 -10.52
CA ILE A 137 6.90 25.22 -9.73
C ILE A 137 7.23 25.03 -8.26
N LYS A 138 6.36 25.55 -7.38
CA LYS A 138 6.41 25.37 -5.91
C LYS A 138 5.02 25.46 -5.29
N LEU A 139 4.88 25.07 -4.04
CA LEU A 139 3.68 25.38 -3.24
C LEU A 139 3.72 26.86 -2.84
N ILE A 140 3.15 27.73 -3.67
CA ILE A 140 3.30 29.20 -3.58
C ILE A 140 2.80 29.75 -2.24
N HIS A 141 1.68 29.24 -1.74
CA HIS A 141 1.05 29.73 -0.52
C HIS A 141 1.33 28.85 0.71
N SER A 142 2.46 28.17 0.74
CA SER A 142 2.97 27.61 1.99
C SER A 142 3.46 28.73 2.90
N LYS A 143 3.54 28.48 4.21
CA LYS A 143 4.02 29.47 5.17
C LYS A 143 5.46 29.90 4.88
N GLU A 144 6.32 28.95 4.50
CA GLU A 144 7.68 29.21 4.10
C GLU A 144 7.78 30.18 2.90
N ASN A 145 6.92 29.96 1.87
CA ASN A 145 6.99 30.75 0.62
C ASN A 145 6.21 32.07 0.66
N SER A 146 5.18 32.21 1.51
CA SER A 146 4.30 33.39 1.50
C SER A 146 3.97 33.94 2.90
N GLY A 147 4.43 33.31 3.96
CA GLY A 147 4.04 33.66 5.33
C GLY A 147 2.60 33.27 5.71
N ARG A 148 1.86 32.61 4.81
CA ARG A 148 0.48 32.17 5.02
C ARG A 148 0.44 30.72 5.51
N ASP A 149 -0.40 30.45 6.49
CA ASP A 149 -0.55 29.13 7.07
C ASP A 149 -1.98 28.55 6.91
N ASP A 150 -2.84 29.21 6.15
CA ASP A 150 -4.25 28.84 5.97
C ASP A 150 -4.50 27.75 4.91
N PHE A 151 -3.57 27.54 3.96
CA PHE A 151 -3.77 26.58 2.85
C PHE A 151 -3.08 25.23 3.08
N TYR A 152 -1.80 25.23 3.41
CA TYR A 152 -0.94 24.02 3.46
C TYR A 152 -0.20 23.93 4.77
N ASN A 153 0.13 22.70 5.18
CA ASN A 153 1.12 22.46 6.23
C ASN A 153 2.22 21.56 5.67
N ILE A 154 3.39 22.11 5.44
CA ILE A 154 4.65 21.43 5.09
C ILE A 154 5.75 21.67 6.12
N GLU A 155 5.45 22.38 7.22
CA GLU A 155 6.36 22.62 8.34
C GLU A 155 6.53 21.36 9.16
N ASP A 156 5.42 20.65 9.43
CA ASP A 156 5.48 19.29 9.93
C ASP A 156 5.85 18.36 8.77
N PRO A 157 6.99 17.65 8.84
CA PRO A 157 7.48 16.83 7.75
C PRO A 157 6.46 15.79 7.29
N ILE A 158 6.31 15.67 5.96
CA ILE A 158 5.50 14.63 5.32
C ILE A 158 6.45 13.61 4.70
N PRO A 159 6.70 12.45 5.35
CA PRO A 159 7.56 11.44 4.79
C PRO A 159 7.00 10.85 3.50
N VAL A 160 7.88 10.60 2.52
CA VAL A 160 7.55 9.92 1.26
C VAL A 160 8.21 8.54 1.26
N MET A 161 7.40 7.49 1.34
CA MET A 161 7.85 6.10 1.32
C MET A 161 7.65 5.48 -0.06
N VAL A 162 8.68 4.83 -0.58
CA VAL A 162 8.60 4.16 -1.89
C VAL A 162 8.27 2.69 -1.72
N ALA A 163 7.27 2.22 -2.46
CA ALA A 163 6.93 0.79 -2.56
C ALA A 163 7.79 0.11 -3.63
N ALA A 164 8.56 -0.89 -3.20
CA ALA A 164 9.50 -1.58 -4.06
C ALA A 164 9.74 -3.04 -3.63
N ASN A 165 9.53 -3.98 -4.55
CA ASN A 165 9.86 -5.40 -4.32
C ASN A 165 11.13 -5.83 -5.09
N GLY A 166 11.46 -5.16 -6.19
CA GLY A 166 12.60 -5.49 -7.04
C GLY A 166 13.81 -4.57 -6.85
N PRO A 167 15.00 -4.97 -7.35
CA PRO A 167 16.28 -4.29 -7.10
C PRO A 167 16.30 -2.83 -7.59
N LYS A 168 15.74 -2.53 -8.77
CA LYS A 168 15.67 -1.15 -9.29
C LYS A 168 14.81 -0.24 -8.42
N GLY A 169 13.73 -0.77 -7.85
CA GLY A 169 12.89 -0.02 -6.92
C GLY A 169 13.59 0.21 -5.59
N GLN A 170 14.28 -0.80 -5.06
CA GLN A 170 15.09 -0.70 -3.85
C GLN A 170 16.21 0.35 -4.00
N GLU A 171 16.81 0.45 -5.19
CA GLU A 171 17.79 1.50 -5.49
C GLU A 171 17.16 2.89 -5.34
N ILE A 172 15.96 3.12 -5.91
CA ILE A 172 15.22 4.38 -5.75
C ILE A 172 14.87 4.65 -4.28
N VAL A 173 14.48 3.62 -3.51
CA VAL A 173 14.29 3.79 -2.05
C VAL A 173 15.54 4.38 -1.41
N GLY A 174 16.70 3.82 -1.66
CA GLY A 174 17.97 4.32 -1.13
C GLY A 174 18.29 5.73 -1.60
N GLU A 175 18.04 6.05 -2.87
CA GLU A 175 18.45 7.34 -3.45
C GLU A 175 17.62 8.52 -2.95
N ILE A 176 16.31 8.36 -2.73
CA ILE A 176 15.41 9.53 -2.55
C ILE A 176 14.25 9.31 -1.56
N SER A 177 14.04 8.11 -1.03
CA SER A 177 12.90 7.83 -0.15
C SER A 177 13.21 8.12 1.32
N ASP A 178 12.15 8.33 2.12
CA ASP A 178 12.25 8.42 3.57
C ASP A 178 12.02 7.05 4.25
N GLY A 179 11.49 6.07 3.51
CA GLY A 179 11.25 4.73 4.00
C GLY A 179 10.90 3.76 2.86
N TRP A 180 10.77 2.51 3.21
CA TRP A 180 10.54 1.42 2.28
C TRP A 180 9.22 0.69 2.58
N ILE A 181 8.37 0.54 1.56
CA ILE A 181 7.19 -0.31 1.59
C ILE A 181 7.46 -1.57 0.76
N THR A 182 7.23 -2.74 1.33
CA THR A 182 7.32 -4.02 0.63
C THR A 182 6.13 -4.91 0.97
N THR A 183 5.97 -6.03 0.27
CA THR A 183 4.88 -6.97 0.51
C THR A 183 5.39 -8.20 1.25
N GLY A 184 4.59 -8.76 2.15
CA GLY A 184 4.89 -9.99 2.87
C GLY A 184 5.18 -11.20 1.97
N ARG A 185 4.75 -11.14 0.69
CA ARG A 185 5.03 -12.20 -0.29
C ARG A 185 6.49 -12.28 -0.69
N SER A 186 7.20 -11.18 -0.74
CA SER A 186 8.59 -11.14 -1.18
C SER A 186 9.59 -11.29 -0.05
N LEU A 187 9.20 -11.10 1.22
CA LEU A 187 10.02 -11.15 2.45
C LEU A 187 11.54 -11.02 2.22
N ASN A 188 11.91 -10.15 1.27
CA ASN A 188 13.31 -9.91 0.88
C ASN A 188 13.93 -8.75 1.69
N VAL A 189 13.43 -8.52 2.90
CA VAL A 189 13.91 -7.45 3.77
C VAL A 189 15.38 -7.60 4.12
N PRO A 190 15.87 -8.80 4.50
CA PRO A 190 17.29 -9.00 4.79
C PRO A 190 18.24 -8.69 3.61
N GLU A 191 17.84 -9.03 2.39
CA GLU A 191 18.60 -8.75 1.18
C GLU A 191 18.39 -7.32 0.67
N GLY A 192 17.22 -6.73 0.92
CA GLY A 192 16.85 -5.40 0.45
C GLY A 192 17.52 -4.28 1.23
N ILE A 193 17.57 -4.37 2.55
CA ILE A 193 18.16 -3.33 3.42
C ILE A 193 19.62 -3.01 3.02
N PRO A 194 20.53 -3.97 2.84
CA PRO A 194 21.90 -3.67 2.43
C PRO A 194 21.99 -2.91 1.10
N LYS A 195 21.17 -3.30 0.11
CA LYS A 195 21.14 -2.64 -1.21
C LYS A 195 20.62 -1.20 -1.12
N ILE A 196 19.55 -1.00 -0.34
CA ILE A 196 18.99 0.32 -0.06
C ILE A 196 20.05 1.20 0.61
N MET A 197 20.73 0.67 1.62
CA MET A 197 21.78 1.40 2.35
C MET A 197 22.97 1.77 1.47
N GLU A 198 23.40 0.87 0.59
CA GLU A 198 24.45 1.16 -0.36
C GLU A 198 24.05 2.29 -1.32
N SER A 199 22.81 2.24 -1.81
CA SER A 199 22.26 3.29 -2.69
C SER A 199 22.14 4.63 -1.96
N ALA A 200 21.65 4.64 -0.71
CA ALA A 200 21.56 5.83 0.12
C ALA A 200 22.94 6.47 0.36
N LYS A 201 23.94 5.66 0.65
CA LYS A 201 25.33 6.14 0.81
C LYS A 201 25.85 6.83 -0.46
N ARG A 202 25.56 6.26 -1.64
CA ARG A 202 25.99 6.86 -2.93
C ARG A 202 25.29 8.18 -3.22
N SER A 203 24.01 8.32 -2.87
CA SER A 203 23.21 9.51 -3.15
C SER A 203 23.25 10.58 -2.05
N GLY A 204 23.76 10.26 -0.86
CA GLY A 204 23.73 11.13 0.31
C GLY A 204 22.35 11.26 0.94
N ASN A 205 21.41 10.34 0.65
CA ASN A 205 20.10 10.32 1.27
C ASN A 205 20.17 9.84 2.72
N SER A 206 19.34 10.43 3.60
CA SER A 206 19.16 10.01 4.99
C SER A 206 17.72 9.58 5.24
N PHE A 207 17.49 8.76 6.27
CA PHE A 207 16.18 8.23 6.65
C PHE A 207 15.63 8.84 7.95
N ASP A 208 16.11 10.01 8.33
CA ASP A 208 15.86 10.68 9.61
C ASP A 208 14.44 11.23 9.78
N ARG A 209 13.70 11.44 8.67
CA ARG A 209 12.34 12.02 8.72
C ARG A 209 11.29 11.15 9.41
N PHE A 210 11.52 9.86 9.52
CA PHE A 210 10.57 8.92 10.13
C PHE A 210 10.78 8.68 11.63
N GLY A 211 11.71 9.42 12.27
CA GLY A 211 12.14 9.09 13.62
C GLY A 211 12.89 7.77 13.71
N GLY A 212 13.24 7.20 12.55
CA GLY A 212 14.10 6.04 12.41
C GLY A 212 15.54 6.39 12.74
N ASN A 213 16.34 5.38 13.03
CA ASN A 213 17.78 5.56 13.11
C ASN A 213 18.24 6.01 11.71
N ALA A 214 18.90 7.17 11.60
CA ALA A 214 19.42 7.76 10.36
C ALA A 214 20.27 6.79 9.50
N THR A 215 20.56 5.62 10.02
CA THR A 215 21.33 4.56 9.39
C THR A 215 20.50 3.48 8.71
N LYS A 216 19.14 3.49 8.81
CA LYS A 216 18.28 2.45 8.21
C LYS A 216 16.95 3.04 7.75
N PRO A 217 16.37 2.55 6.63
CA PRO A 217 15.03 2.94 6.21
C PRO A 217 13.96 2.46 7.23
N TYR A 218 12.90 3.24 7.40
CA TYR A 218 11.69 2.75 8.05
C TYR A 218 10.99 1.77 7.10
N VAL A 219 10.82 0.51 7.53
CA VAL A 219 10.31 -0.57 6.69
C VAL A 219 8.87 -0.91 7.07
N THR A 220 7.95 -0.78 6.11
CA THR A 220 6.54 -1.21 6.23
C THR A 220 6.31 -2.44 5.36
N VAL A 221 5.77 -3.50 5.94
CA VAL A 221 5.38 -4.73 5.22
C VAL A 221 3.87 -4.79 5.10
N LEU A 222 3.34 -4.74 3.85
CA LEU A 222 1.93 -5.04 3.58
C LEU A 222 1.71 -6.55 3.61
N THR A 223 0.84 -7.01 4.50
CA THR A 223 0.41 -8.40 4.63
C THR A 223 -1.04 -8.46 5.09
N SER A 224 -1.57 -9.67 5.28
CA SER A 224 -2.91 -9.88 5.84
C SER A 224 -2.80 -10.59 7.17
N SER A 225 -3.83 -10.50 7.98
CA SER A 225 -3.91 -11.21 9.25
C SER A 225 -5.32 -11.72 9.51
N CYS A 226 -5.40 -12.87 10.14
CA CYS A 226 -6.60 -13.39 10.75
C CYS A 226 -6.23 -14.17 12.01
N VAL A 227 -6.58 -13.64 13.16
CA VAL A 227 -6.37 -14.33 14.44
C VAL A 227 -7.35 -15.49 14.54
N LEU A 228 -6.85 -16.72 14.59
CA LEU A 228 -7.68 -17.91 14.68
C LEU A 228 -8.40 -17.98 16.03
N ARG A 229 -9.65 -18.42 15.99
CA ARG A 229 -10.44 -18.74 17.18
C ARG A 229 -10.10 -20.16 17.65
N GLU A 230 -10.44 -20.49 18.89
CA GLU A 230 -10.22 -21.83 19.43
C GLU A 230 -10.86 -22.91 18.54
N GLY A 231 -10.06 -23.88 18.09
CA GLY A 231 -10.48 -24.95 17.18
C GLY A 231 -10.72 -24.54 15.73
N GLU A 232 -10.45 -23.27 15.36
CA GLU A 232 -10.67 -22.81 13.99
C GLU A 232 -9.53 -23.22 13.04
N ALA A 233 -9.90 -23.82 11.90
CA ALA A 233 -8.94 -24.19 10.87
C ALA A 233 -8.54 -22.97 10.01
N VAL A 234 -7.30 -22.94 9.50
CA VAL A 234 -6.82 -21.90 8.57
C VAL A 234 -7.60 -21.89 7.26
N SER A 235 -8.26 -22.98 6.90
CA SER A 235 -9.14 -23.10 5.71
C SER A 235 -10.60 -22.77 6.01
N SER A 236 -10.92 -22.22 7.19
CA SER A 236 -12.30 -21.85 7.52
C SER A 236 -12.85 -20.78 6.56
N GLU A 237 -14.16 -20.77 6.35
CA GLU A 237 -14.84 -19.78 5.52
C GLU A 237 -14.52 -18.34 5.98
N ARG A 238 -14.41 -18.11 7.29
CA ARG A 238 -14.06 -16.81 7.85
C ARG A 238 -12.65 -16.37 7.45
N VAL A 239 -11.68 -17.27 7.54
CA VAL A 239 -10.29 -17.00 7.12
C VAL A 239 -10.24 -16.74 5.62
N LEU A 240 -10.86 -17.58 4.81
CA LEU A 240 -10.91 -17.41 3.36
C LEU A 240 -11.57 -16.07 2.97
N ARG A 241 -12.65 -15.69 3.61
CA ARG A 241 -13.32 -14.40 3.38
C ARG A 241 -12.41 -13.21 3.71
N ASN A 242 -11.68 -13.24 4.83
CA ASN A 242 -10.88 -12.12 5.31
C ASN A 242 -9.51 -12.03 4.63
N VAL A 243 -8.90 -13.16 4.28
CA VAL A 243 -7.52 -13.22 3.77
C VAL A 243 -7.46 -13.56 2.28
N GLY A 244 -8.39 -14.36 1.76
CA GLY A 244 -8.39 -14.83 0.38
C GLY A 244 -8.32 -13.69 -0.64
N PRO A 245 -9.19 -12.66 -0.57
CA PRO A 245 -9.19 -11.55 -1.52
C PRO A 245 -7.88 -10.74 -1.55
N THR A 246 -7.06 -10.84 -0.50
CA THR A 246 -5.75 -10.17 -0.45
C THR A 246 -4.62 -11.03 -1.04
N LEU A 247 -4.85 -12.33 -1.20
CA LEU A 247 -3.87 -13.28 -1.74
C LEU A 247 -4.03 -13.48 -3.25
N VAL A 248 -5.27 -13.57 -3.74
CA VAL A 248 -5.60 -13.74 -5.16
C VAL A 248 -4.98 -12.67 -6.07
N PRO A 249 -4.79 -11.40 -5.68
CA PRO A 249 -4.06 -10.44 -6.51
C PRO A 249 -2.67 -10.89 -6.97
N GLY A 250 -2.05 -11.87 -6.30
CA GLY A 250 -0.84 -12.51 -6.78
C GLY A 250 -1.06 -13.37 -8.01
N VAL A 251 -2.21 -14.04 -8.08
CA VAL A 251 -2.63 -14.84 -9.24
C VAL A 251 -3.02 -13.91 -10.39
N HIS A 252 -3.77 -12.83 -10.10
CA HIS A 252 -4.08 -11.78 -11.08
C HIS A 252 -2.79 -11.22 -11.71
N ALA A 253 -1.76 -10.99 -10.88
CA ALA A 253 -0.45 -10.54 -11.35
C ALA A 253 0.23 -11.51 -12.32
N MET A 254 0.14 -12.81 -12.06
CA MET A 254 0.67 -13.83 -12.94
C MET A 254 -0.11 -13.87 -14.26
N TRP A 255 -1.43 -13.76 -14.20
CA TRP A 255 -2.28 -13.68 -15.38
C TRP A 255 -1.97 -12.42 -16.21
N GLU A 256 -1.90 -11.24 -15.59
CA GLU A 256 -1.59 -9.97 -16.26
C GLU A 256 -0.24 -10.03 -16.98
N SER A 257 0.75 -10.67 -16.38
CA SER A 257 2.08 -10.81 -16.96
C SER A 257 2.11 -11.75 -18.17
N SER A 258 1.20 -12.72 -18.22
CA SER A 258 1.14 -13.76 -19.26
C SER A 258 0.13 -13.45 -20.36
N PHE A 259 -1.03 -12.92 -20.01
CA PHE A 259 -2.21 -12.76 -20.86
C PHE A 259 -2.79 -11.33 -20.89
N GLY A 260 -2.39 -10.47 -19.97
CA GLY A 260 -2.91 -9.11 -19.86
C GLY A 260 -2.46 -8.19 -21.01
N PRO A 261 -3.16 -7.05 -21.21
CA PRO A 261 -2.83 -6.08 -22.26
C PRO A 261 -1.42 -5.49 -22.13
N GLY A 262 -0.84 -5.53 -20.94
CA GLY A 262 0.51 -5.05 -20.62
C GLY A 262 1.59 -6.14 -20.52
N SER A 263 1.40 -7.31 -21.07
CA SER A 263 2.17 -8.56 -20.88
C SER A 263 3.66 -8.54 -21.31
N ASN A 264 4.39 -7.45 -21.10
CA ASN A 264 5.81 -7.34 -21.45
C ASN A 264 6.75 -7.56 -20.24
N LEU A 265 6.27 -8.12 -19.13
CA LEU A 265 7.09 -8.25 -17.90
C LEU A 265 7.99 -9.48 -17.85
N GLY A 266 8.00 -10.34 -18.88
CA GLY A 266 8.95 -11.46 -19.01
C GLY A 266 8.84 -12.52 -17.91
N ILE A 267 7.73 -12.60 -17.21
CA ILE A 267 7.43 -13.71 -16.28
C ILE A 267 6.95 -14.87 -17.14
N SER A 268 7.65 -15.99 -17.07
CA SER A 268 7.29 -17.21 -17.81
C SER A 268 5.85 -17.65 -17.49
N ASN A 269 5.15 -18.15 -18.50
CA ASN A 269 3.84 -18.79 -18.35
C ASN A 269 3.91 -19.80 -17.19
N SER A 270 3.20 -19.52 -16.10
CA SER A 270 3.05 -20.46 -15.00
C SER A 270 1.76 -21.25 -15.21
N SER A 271 1.74 -22.51 -14.80
CA SER A 271 0.53 -23.33 -14.83
C SER A 271 -0.64 -22.65 -14.09
N ILE A 272 -0.35 -21.90 -13.02
CA ILE A 272 -1.36 -21.12 -12.28
C ILE A 272 -1.97 -20.02 -13.14
N ALA A 273 -1.18 -19.32 -13.97
CA ALA A 273 -1.70 -18.29 -14.87
C ALA A 273 -2.59 -18.89 -15.95
N GLU A 274 -2.23 -20.07 -16.50
CA GLU A 274 -3.03 -20.80 -17.49
C GLU A 274 -4.33 -21.31 -16.89
N ASP A 275 -4.31 -21.85 -15.68
CA ASP A 275 -5.52 -22.31 -14.99
C ASP A 275 -6.44 -21.16 -14.62
N TYR A 276 -5.85 -20.00 -14.23
CA TYR A 276 -6.62 -18.79 -13.99
C TYR A 276 -7.23 -18.22 -15.28
N ASP A 277 -6.51 -18.29 -16.41
CA ASP A 277 -7.02 -17.85 -17.71
C ASP A 277 -8.27 -18.66 -18.14
N LYS A 278 -8.24 -19.97 -17.94
CA LYS A 278 -9.42 -20.83 -18.16
C LYS A 278 -10.58 -20.43 -17.26
N TYR A 279 -10.30 -20.29 -15.96
CA TYR A 279 -11.29 -19.91 -14.96
C TYR A 279 -11.95 -18.56 -15.30
N ILE A 280 -11.16 -17.51 -15.59
CA ILE A 280 -11.71 -16.16 -15.81
C ILE A 280 -12.50 -16.06 -17.12
N LYS A 281 -12.15 -16.87 -18.14
CA LYS A 281 -12.95 -17.00 -19.37
C LYS A 281 -14.31 -17.61 -19.08
N GLU A 282 -14.36 -18.74 -18.36
CA GLU A 282 -15.61 -19.39 -17.97
C GLU A 282 -16.48 -18.49 -17.09
N TYR A 283 -15.87 -17.80 -16.11
CA TYR A 283 -16.53 -16.84 -15.24
C TYR A 283 -17.16 -15.70 -16.05
N GLY A 284 -16.37 -15.07 -16.92
CA GLY A 284 -16.83 -13.95 -17.74
C GLY A 284 -17.91 -14.37 -18.75
N ASP A 285 -17.81 -15.57 -19.38
CA ASP A 285 -18.83 -16.08 -20.29
C ASP A 285 -20.17 -16.34 -19.58
N LYS A 286 -20.11 -16.76 -18.32
CA LYS A 286 -21.31 -16.99 -17.49
C LYS A 286 -21.93 -15.66 -17.02
N LYS A 287 -21.11 -14.72 -16.52
CA LYS A 287 -21.57 -13.50 -15.84
C LYS A 287 -21.73 -12.30 -16.78
N ASN A 288 -20.81 -12.16 -17.72
CA ASN A 288 -20.73 -11.04 -18.65
C ASN A 288 -20.59 -11.53 -20.11
N PRO A 289 -21.56 -12.29 -20.66
CA PRO A 289 -21.43 -12.94 -21.97
C PRO A 289 -21.24 -11.96 -23.14
N SER A 290 -21.63 -10.70 -22.95
CA SER A 290 -21.47 -9.65 -23.96
C SER A 290 -20.11 -8.94 -23.90
N THR A 291 -19.25 -9.24 -22.92
CA THR A 291 -17.95 -8.58 -22.82
C THR A 291 -16.99 -9.08 -23.90
N PRO A 292 -16.50 -8.21 -24.79
CA PRO A 292 -15.53 -8.59 -25.81
C PRO A 292 -14.23 -9.17 -25.20
N PRO A 293 -13.54 -10.08 -25.91
CA PRO A 293 -12.32 -10.72 -25.41
C PRO A 293 -11.21 -9.73 -25.01
N ASP A 294 -11.09 -8.60 -25.69
CA ASP A 294 -10.12 -7.53 -25.40
C ASP A 294 -10.40 -6.77 -24.10
N ARG A 295 -11.54 -7.00 -23.47
CA ARG A 295 -11.94 -6.39 -22.19
C ARG A 295 -11.98 -7.36 -21.02
N ARG A 296 -11.57 -8.62 -21.21
CA ARG A 296 -11.59 -9.66 -20.16
C ARG A 296 -10.72 -9.32 -18.95
N TYR A 297 -9.72 -8.46 -19.09
CA TYR A 297 -8.95 -7.95 -17.98
C TYR A 297 -9.81 -7.21 -16.92
N LEU A 298 -10.98 -6.69 -17.30
CA LEU A 298 -11.93 -6.10 -16.37
C LEU A 298 -12.55 -7.15 -15.44
N ASP A 299 -12.86 -8.35 -15.98
CA ASP A 299 -13.39 -9.46 -15.17
C ASP A 299 -12.33 -9.96 -14.16
N VAL A 300 -11.03 -9.90 -14.51
CA VAL A 300 -9.92 -10.27 -13.61
C VAL A 300 -9.91 -9.38 -12.37
N HIS A 301 -10.10 -8.08 -12.55
CA HIS A 301 -10.03 -7.10 -11.47
C HIS A 301 -11.32 -6.94 -10.67
N GLU A 302 -12.42 -7.58 -11.09
CA GLU A 302 -13.63 -7.67 -10.27
C GLU A 302 -13.28 -8.36 -8.93
N GLY A 303 -13.70 -7.80 -7.81
CA GLY A 303 -13.42 -8.31 -6.47
C GLY A 303 -11.99 -8.11 -5.95
N HIS A 304 -11.09 -7.50 -6.75
CA HIS A 304 -9.68 -7.33 -6.39
C HIS A 304 -9.49 -6.61 -5.04
N TYR A 305 -8.89 -7.27 -4.08
CA TYR A 305 -8.76 -6.84 -2.67
C TYR A 305 -10.09 -6.54 -1.96
N ALA A 306 -11.21 -7.06 -2.43
CA ALA A 306 -12.53 -6.84 -1.83
C ALA A 306 -13.28 -8.14 -1.52
N TYR A 307 -13.36 -9.05 -2.47
CA TYR A 307 -14.00 -10.35 -2.30
C TYR A 307 -13.47 -11.38 -3.31
N LEU A 308 -13.65 -12.66 -3.02
CA LEU A 308 -13.39 -13.73 -3.98
C LEU A 308 -14.60 -13.89 -4.90
N LYS A 309 -14.34 -14.00 -6.22
CA LYS A 309 -15.34 -14.42 -7.20
C LYS A 309 -15.72 -15.88 -6.97
N GLU A 310 -16.95 -16.27 -7.36
CA GLU A 310 -17.40 -17.67 -7.28
C GLU A 310 -16.40 -18.63 -7.97
N GLY A 311 -15.86 -19.59 -7.22
CA GLY A 311 -14.86 -20.55 -7.70
C GLY A 311 -13.41 -20.05 -7.69
N GLU A 312 -13.15 -18.81 -7.27
CA GLU A 312 -11.79 -18.24 -7.18
C GLU A 312 -11.05 -18.72 -5.93
N GLU A 313 -11.77 -19.20 -4.91
CA GLU A 313 -11.20 -19.74 -3.67
C GLU A 313 -10.24 -20.92 -3.91
N LYS A 314 -10.36 -21.66 -5.00
CA LYS A 314 -9.44 -22.75 -5.39
C LYS A 314 -7.99 -22.28 -5.61
N PHE A 315 -7.79 -20.99 -5.86
CA PHE A 315 -6.46 -20.39 -6.02
C PHE A 315 -5.85 -19.90 -4.69
N VAL A 316 -6.58 -20.03 -3.58
CA VAL A 316 -6.12 -19.67 -2.23
C VAL A 316 -5.71 -20.94 -1.49
N SER A 317 -4.43 -21.29 -1.55
CA SER A 317 -3.91 -22.46 -0.83
C SER A 317 -3.59 -22.15 0.64
N ASN A 318 -3.59 -23.19 1.48
CA ASN A 318 -3.14 -23.08 2.87
C ASN A 318 -1.70 -22.56 2.96
N ASP A 319 -0.81 -22.91 2.02
CA ASP A 319 0.56 -22.41 1.97
C ASP A 319 0.62 -20.90 1.72
N LEU A 320 -0.29 -20.36 0.91
CA LEU A 320 -0.40 -18.92 0.71
C LEU A 320 -0.90 -18.22 1.99
N ILE A 321 -1.89 -18.78 2.66
CA ILE A 321 -2.40 -18.26 3.93
C ILE A 321 -1.30 -18.31 5.00
N ALA A 322 -0.53 -19.39 5.09
CA ALA A 322 0.54 -19.56 6.06
C ALA A 322 1.65 -18.47 5.94
N ARG A 323 1.82 -17.87 4.75
CA ARG A 323 2.76 -16.75 4.52
C ARG A 323 2.27 -15.41 5.05
N THR A 324 1.04 -15.34 5.53
CA THR A 324 0.45 -14.15 6.15
C THR A 324 0.62 -14.19 7.68
N LEU A 325 0.20 -13.14 8.35
CA LEU A 325 0.08 -13.11 9.82
C LEU A 325 -1.24 -13.76 10.27
N THR A 326 -1.58 -14.91 9.66
CA THR A 326 -2.74 -15.73 10.06
C THR A 326 -2.26 -16.88 10.94
N GLY A 327 -2.96 -17.12 12.03
CA GLY A 327 -2.64 -18.16 13.00
C GLY A 327 -3.24 -17.89 14.38
N THR A 328 -2.87 -18.72 15.34
CA THR A 328 -3.14 -18.47 16.77
C THR A 328 -2.40 -17.21 17.24
N PRO A 329 -2.78 -16.60 18.37
CA PRO A 329 -2.04 -15.45 18.92
C PRO A 329 -0.54 -15.71 19.11
N ILE A 330 -0.17 -16.92 19.55
CA ILE A 330 1.23 -17.32 19.75
C ILE A 330 1.98 -17.34 18.40
N GLU A 331 1.43 -18.04 17.40
CA GLU A 331 2.05 -18.13 16.07
C GLU A 331 2.19 -16.75 15.40
N ILE A 332 1.21 -15.87 15.59
CA ILE A 332 1.28 -14.49 15.07
C ILE A 332 2.39 -13.71 15.78
N SER A 333 2.49 -13.83 17.11
CA SER A 333 3.54 -13.16 17.90
C SER A 333 4.94 -13.61 17.50
N GLU A 334 5.16 -14.90 17.28
CA GLU A 334 6.43 -15.46 16.78
C GLU A 334 6.78 -14.91 15.38
N LYS A 335 5.80 -14.82 14.47
CA LYS A 335 5.99 -14.23 13.15
C LYS A 335 6.34 -12.73 13.24
N LEU A 336 5.71 -11.99 14.17
CA LEU A 336 6.00 -10.58 14.40
C LEU A 336 7.42 -10.38 14.98
N ASP A 337 7.84 -11.22 15.91
CA ASP A 337 9.21 -11.20 16.45
C ASP A 337 10.25 -11.47 15.35
N TYR A 338 9.97 -12.42 14.47
CA TYR A 338 10.82 -12.65 13.30
C TYR A 338 10.89 -11.41 12.40
N LEU A 339 9.75 -10.82 12.04
CA LEU A 339 9.71 -9.62 11.19
C LEU A 339 10.49 -8.45 11.82
N GLU A 340 10.34 -8.24 13.12
CA GLU A 340 11.09 -7.21 13.85
C GLU A 340 12.60 -7.50 13.83
N SER A 341 12.99 -8.75 14.03
CA SER A 341 14.40 -9.17 14.03
C SER A 341 15.11 -8.94 12.69
N ILE A 342 14.38 -9.00 11.57
CA ILE A 342 14.92 -8.72 10.22
C ILE A 342 14.80 -7.25 9.80
N GLY A 343 14.33 -6.36 10.70
CA GLY A 343 14.34 -4.91 10.48
C GLY A 343 13.02 -4.32 9.98
N VAL A 344 11.89 -5.03 10.10
CA VAL A 344 10.56 -4.47 9.85
C VAL A 344 10.15 -3.58 11.02
N ASN A 345 9.69 -2.36 10.72
CA ASN A 345 9.24 -1.39 11.71
C ASN A 345 7.71 -1.37 11.84
N ASN A 346 6.99 -1.61 10.74
CA ASN A 346 5.54 -1.57 10.69
C ASN A 346 4.97 -2.74 9.87
N VAL A 347 3.92 -3.36 10.38
CA VAL A 347 3.09 -4.29 9.60
C VAL A 347 1.79 -3.60 9.23
N ALA A 348 1.51 -3.48 7.94
CA ALA A 348 0.26 -2.95 7.41
C ALA A 348 -0.68 -4.12 7.12
N LEU A 349 -1.69 -4.32 7.97
CA LEU A 349 -2.60 -5.46 7.94
C LEU A 349 -3.79 -5.15 7.03
N SER A 350 -3.84 -5.82 5.88
CA SER A 350 -4.86 -5.61 4.86
C SER A 350 -6.21 -6.16 5.30
N VAL A 351 -7.25 -5.35 5.16
CA VAL A 351 -8.65 -5.73 5.29
C VAL A 351 -9.38 -5.52 3.97
N VAL A 352 -10.52 -6.17 3.79
CA VAL A 352 -11.25 -6.18 2.52
C VAL A 352 -12.53 -5.34 2.55
N ASP A 353 -13.09 -5.13 3.74
CA ASP A 353 -14.30 -4.35 3.99
C ASP A 353 -14.37 -3.92 5.48
N SER A 354 -15.41 -3.17 5.86
CA SER A 354 -15.62 -2.74 7.24
C SER A 354 -15.83 -3.92 8.21
N ARG A 355 -16.46 -5.00 7.78
CA ARG A 355 -16.66 -6.18 8.62
C ARG A 355 -15.33 -6.84 8.97
N SER A 356 -14.48 -7.07 7.98
CA SER A 356 -13.14 -7.63 8.20
C SER A 356 -12.26 -6.68 9.00
N ALA A 357 -12.40 -5.37 8.80
CA ALA A 357 -11.71 -4.36 9.59
C ALA A 357 -12.09 -4.46 11.08
N GLN A 358 -13.38 -4.50 11.40
CA GLN A 358 -13.86 -4.61 12.78
C GLN A 358 -13.45 -5.93 13.44
N GLU A 359 -13.52 -7.06 12.71
CA GLU A 359 -13.04 -8.36 13.21
C GLU A 359 -11.52 -8.30 13.50
N LEU A 360 -10.71 -7.76 12.58
CA LEU A 360 -9.27 -7.60 12.77
C LEU A 360 -8.95 -6.66 13.94
N ILE A 361 -9.57 -5.48 14.00
CA ILE A 361 -9.35 -4.48 15.04
C ILE A 361 -9.59 -5.09 16.41
N LYS A 362 -10.70 -5.82 16.58
CA LYS A 362 -11.02 -6.50 17.83
C LYS A 362 -10.02 -7.59 18.14
N ASP A 363 -9.92 -8.61 17.27
CA ASP A 363 -9.15 -9.82 17.57
C ASP A 363 -7.63 -9.53 17.66
N PHE A 364 -7.09 -8.71 16.77
CA PHE A 364 -5.66 -8.36 16.78
C PHE A 364 -5.33 -7.29 17.86
N GLY A 365 -6.21 -6.34 18.07
CA GLY A 365 -6.08 -5.34 19.13
C GLY A 365 -6.05 -5.97 20.51
N GLU A 366 -7.05 -6.81 20.83
CA GLU A 366 -7.16 -7.45 22.15
C GLU A 366 -6.08 -8.52 22.39
N LYS A 367 -5.80 -9.38 21.39
CA LYS A 367 -4.97 -10.58 21.59
C LYS A 367 -3.50 -10.43 21.19
N ILE A 368 -3.16 -9.38 20.46
CA ILE A 368 -1.79 -9.16 19.97
C ILE A 368 -1.26 -7.82 20.47
N ILE A 369 -1.91 -6.69 20.11
CA ILE A 369 -1.39 -5.36 20.45
C ILE A 369 -1.37 -5.18 21.97
N SER A 370 -2.49 -5.46 22.64
CA SER A 370 -2.61 -5.29 24.10
C SER A 370 -1.59 -6.14 24.86
N GLU A 371 -1.41 -7.42 24.47
CA GLU A 371 -0.43 -8.30 25.13
C GLU A 371 1.02 -7.85 24.89
N ARG A 372 1.35 -7.37 23.69
CA ARG A 372 2.72 -6.96 23.33
C ARG A 372 3.09 -5.56 23.83
N THR A 373 2.12 -4.68 24.08
CA THR A 373 2.35 -3.29 24.51
C THR A 373 2.01 -3.03 25.98
N GLY A 374 1.31 -3.94 26.61
CA GLY A 374 0.85 -3.79 28.00
C GLY A 374 -0.28 -2.76 28.17
N LEU A 375 -1.01 -2.46 27.07
CA LEU A 375 -2.15 -1.54 27.07
C LEU A 375 -3.44 -2.22 27.51
#